data_4311022d0618ccd25f21a3435b22b533
#
_entry.id   4311022d0618ccd25f21a3435b22b533
#
_cell.length_a   1.000
_cell.length_b   1.000
_cell.length_c   1.000
_cell.angle_alpha   90.00
_cell.angle_beta   90.00
_cell.angle_gamma   90.00
#
_symmetry.space_group_name_H-M   'P 1'
#
loop_
_entity.id
_entity.type
_entity.pdbx_description
1 polymer ?
#
loop_
_entity_poly.entity_id
_entity_poly.type
_entity_poly.pdbx_seq_one_letter_code
_entity_poly.pdbx_strand_id
1 'polypeptide(L)'
;MLFSIAMTFSRFVGDGIVARFGNRFVLTLGGVTALLGLCGLLLAPVAWIGLFSFVFVGLGAANIVPILFRLAGAQHKMPKGLAVAALTTAGYAGMLTGPAAIGFLSKGIGLHNAFWFLAALMACVPIFGKHVSAQFSLNERAG
;
A
#
# COMPACT_ATOMS: atom_id res chain seq x y z
N MET A 1 -15.86 -4.99 8.15
CA MET A 1 -15.36 -5.70 9.34
C MET A 1 -14.18 -6.62 9.02
N LEU A 2 -14.28 -7.58 8.09
CA LEU A 2 -13.18 -8.51 7.73
C LEU A 2 -11.88 -7.79 7.33
N PHE A 3 -11.97 -6.75 6.52
CA PHE A 3 -10.82 -5.91 6.13
C PHE A 3 -10.12 -5.31 7.36
N SER A 4 -10.86 -4.72 8.28
CA SER A 4 -10.28 -4.08 9.48
C SER A 4 -9.64 -5.07 10.43
N ILE A 5 -10.23 -6.26 10.58
CA ILE A 5 -9.69 -7.34 11.40
C ILE A 5 -8.38 -7.85 10.78
N ALA A 6 -8.38 -8.12 9.48
CA ALA A 6 -7.19 -8.56 8.74
C ALA A 6 -6.08 -7.51 8.83
N MET A 7 -6.42 -6.22 8.68
CA MET A 7 -5.47 -5.12 8.78
C MET A 7 -4.86 -5.01 10.18
N THR A 8 -5.67 -5.13 11.24
CA THR A 8 -5.19 -5.08 12.63
C THR A 8 -4.25 -6.24 12.93
N PHE A 9 -4.66 -7.45 12.56
CA PHE A 9 -3.82 -8.66 12.75
C PHE A 9 -2.51 -8.56 11.99
N SER A 10 -2.56 -8.10 10.73
CA SER A 10 -1.37 -7.92 9.89
C SER A 10 -0.39 -6.89 10.48
N ARG A 11 -0.85 -5.87 11.17
CA ARG A 11 0.03 -4.89 11.85
C ARG A 11 0.82 -5.52 12.99
N PHE A 12 0.19 -6.34 13.81
CA PHE A 12 0.88 -7.04 14.91
C PHE A 12 1.94 -8.02 14.39
N VAL A 13 1.64 -8.76 13.34
CA VAL A 13 2.56 -9.72 12.73
C VAL A 13 3.62 -9.02 11.87
N GLY A 14 3.23 -7.92 11.23
CA GLY A 14 4.04 -7.20 10.26
C GLY A 14 5.32 -6.61 10.84
N ASP A 15 5.29 -6.10 12.06
CA ASP A 15 6.49 -5.57 12.72
C ASP A 15 7.56 -6.66 12.94
N GLY A 16 7.15 -7.89 13.27
CA GLY A 16 8.05 -9.04 13.38
C GLY A 16 8.62 -9.46 12.01
N ILE A 17 7.81 -9.40 10.96
CA ILE A 17 8.24 -9.75 9.60
C ILE A 17 9.19 -8.68 9.05
N VAL A 18 8.90 -7.40 9.28
CA VAL A 18 9.78 -6.30 8.89
C VAL A 18 11.15 -6.40 9.58
N ALA A 19 11.18 -6.77 10.85
CA ALA A 19 12.43 -6.96 11.59
C ALA A 19 13.29 -8.10 11.02
N ARG A 20 12.68 -9.16 10.47
CA ARG A 20 13.38 -10.31 9.90
C ARG A 20 13.77 -10.15 8.44
N PHE A 21 12.86 -9.62 7.61
CA PHE A 21 13.00 -9.61 6.15
C PHE A 21 13.27 -8.22 5.56
N GLY A 22 13.21 -7.18 6.38
CA GLY A 22 13.45 -5.80 5.99
C GLY A 22 12.25 -5.10 5.33
N ASN A 23 12.32 -3.77 5.31
CA ASN A 23 11.26 -2.91 4.79
C ASN A 23 10.90 -3.18 3.32
N ARG A 24 11.92 -3.47 2.50
CA ARG A 24 11.76 -3.70 1.06
C ARG A 24 10.91 -4.94 0.75
N PHE A 25 11.22 -6.04 1.42
CA PHE A 25 10.51 -7.30 1.22
C PHE A 25 9.05 -7.16 1.60
N VAL A 26 8.77 -6.59 2.78
CA VAL A 26 7.41 -6.43 3.30
C VAL A 26 6.59 -5.44 2.47
N LEU A 27 7.20 -4.36 1.97
CA LEU A 27 6.53 -3.40 1.09
C LEU A 27 6.14 -4.04 -0.24
N THR A 28 7.06 -4.81 -0.85
CA THR A 28 6.79 -5.51 -2.11
C THR A 28 5.74 -6.61 -1.92
N LEU A 29 5.90 -7.43 -0.89
CA LEU A 29 4.95 -8.51 -0.58
C LEU A 29 3.56 -7.94 -0.26
N GLY A 30 3.49 -6.89 0.56
CA GLY A 30 2.24 -6.23 0.91
C GLY A 30 1.54 -5.63 -0.32
N GLY A 31 2.30 -4.95 -1.19
CA GLY A 31 1.77 -4.40 -2.43
C GLY A 31 1.24 -5.49 -3.39
N VAL A 32 1.97 -6.59 -3.54
CA VAL A 32 1.54 -7.72 -4.37
C VAL A 32 0.30 -8.40 -3.77
N THR A 33 0.28 -8.63 -2.45
CA THR A 33 -0.86 -9.24 -1.77
C THR A 33 -2.12 -8.38 -1.89
N ALA A 34 -2.00 -7.07 -1.71
CA ALA A 34 -3.10 -6.14 -1.89
C ALA A 34 -3.61 -6.11 -3.34
N LEU A 35 -2.69 -6.14 -4.32
CA LEU A 35 -3.04 -6.19 -5.73
C LEU A 35 -3.78 -7.48 -6.09
N LEU A 36 -3.29 -8.63 -5.63
CA LEU A 36 -3.94 -9.92 -5.84
C LEU A 36 -5.34 -9.95 -5.20
N GLY A 37 -5.48 -9.39 -4.00
CA GLY A 37 -6.78 -9.23 -3.34
C GLY A 37 -7.73 -8.36 -4.16
N LEU A 38 -7.27 -7.25 -4.72
CA LEU A 38 -8.09 -6.36 -5.53
C LEU A 38 -8.48 -7.01 -6.87
N CYS A 39 -7.55 -7.70 -7.53
CA CYS A 39 -7.85 -8.49 -8.73
C CYS A 39 -8.84 -9.62 -8.43
N GLY A 40 -8.66 -10.33 -7.32
CA GLY A 40 -9.59 -11.37 -6.87
C GLY A 40 -11.00 -10.83 -6.63
N LEU A 41 -11.11 -9.63 -6.05
CA LEU A 41 -12.40 -8.94 -5.87
C LEU A 41 -13.09 -8.62 -7.20
N LEU A 42 -12.31 -8.13 -8.18
CA LEU A 42 -12.82 -7.74 -9.49
C LEU A 42 -13.24 -8.93 -10.37
N LEU A 43 -12.57 -10.05 -10.18
CA LEU A 43 -12.84 -11.29 -10.93
C LEU A 43 -13.80 -12.23 -10.19
N ALA A 44 -14.24 -11.89 -8.98
CA ALA A 44 -15.05 -12.74 -8.13
C ALA A 44 -16.42 -13.01 -8.76
N PRO A 45 -16.77 -14.25 -9.10
CA PRO A 45 -18.09 -14.60 -9.63
C PRO A 45 -19.15 -14.66 -8.55
N VAL A 46 -18.77 -14.78 -7.28
CA VAL A 46 -19.64 -14.89 -6.12
C VAL A 46 -19.15 -14.01 -4.96
N ALA A 47 -20.11 -13.52 -4.16
CA ALA A 47 -19.85 -12.59 -3.06
C ALA A 47 -18.85 -13.12 -2.02
N TRP A 48 -18.81 -14.41 -1.74
CA TRP A 48 -17.90 -15.03 -0.79
C TRP A 48 -16.43 -14.90 -1.22
N ILE A 49 -16.14 -15.08 -2.50
CA ILE A 49 -14.78 -14.89 -3.05
C ILE A 49 -14.38 -13.43 -2.91
N GLY A 50 -15.29 -12.50 -3.18
CA GLY A 50 -15.07 -11.07 -2.97
C GLY A 50 -14.74 -10.74 -1.51
N LEU A 51 -15.46 -11.31 -0.55
CA LEU A 51 -15.21 -11.13 0.88
C LEU A 51 -13.80 -11.61 1.29
N PHE A 52 -13.37 -12.79 0.85
CA PHE A 52 -12.01 -13.29 1.09
C PHE A 52 -10.95 -12.39 0.44
N SER A 53 -11.23 -11.88 -0.75
CA SER A 53 -10.33 -10.96 -1.45
C SER A 53 -10.12 -9.66 -0.67
N PHE A 54 -11.11 -9.15 0.05
CA PHE A 54 -10.96 -8.01 0.95
C PHE A 54 -9.99 -8.29 2.11
N VAL A 55 -9.91 -9.51 2.60
CA VAL A 55 -8.92 -9.90 3.62
C VAL A 55 -7.50 -9.74 3.06
N PHE A 56 -7.25 -10.20 1.83
CA PHE A 56 -5.95 -10.04 1.18
C PHE A 56 -5.60 -8.56 0.95
N VAL A 57 -6.56 -7.74 0.54
CA VAL A 57 -6.34 -6.28 0.42
C VAL A 57 -5.95 -5.69 1.78
N GLY A 58 -6.67 -6.05 2.84
CA GLY A 58 -6.38 -5.58 4.20
C GLY A 58 -5.00 -6.01 4.71
N LEU A 59 -4.65 -7.28 4.52
CA LEU A 59 -3.33 -7.82 4.91
C LEU A 59 -2.20 -7.12 4.16
N GLY A 60 -2.35 -6.93 2.84
CA GLY A 60 -1.35 -6.28 2.01
C GLY A 60 -1.17 -4.80 2.31
N ALA A 61 -2.27 -4.06 2.50
CA ALA A 61 -2.24 -2.62 2.73
C ALA A 61 -1.75 -2.24 4.14
N ALA A 62 -1.92 -3.11 5.14
CA ALA A 62 -1.72 -2.82 6.56
C ALA A 62 -0.34 -2.24 6.89
N ASN A 63 0.71 -2.75 6.25
CA ASN A 63 2.10 -2.40 6.56
C ASN A 63 2.71 -1.37 5.60
N ILE A 64 2.01 -1.01 4.51
CA ILE A 64 2.53 -0.06 3.51
C ILE A 64 2.77 1.31 4.16
N VAL A 65 1.78 1.85 4.86
CA VAL A 65 1.87 3.18 5.48
C VAL A 65 2.94 3.24 6.57
N PRO A 66 2.99 2.36 7.58
CA PRO A 66 4.06 2.35 8.57
C PRO A 66 5.47 2.26 7.97
N ILE A 67 5.65 1.44 6.94
CA ILE A 67 6.95 1.30 6.27
C ILE A 67 7.32 2.60 5.56
N LEU A 68 6.40 3.26 4.86
CA LEU A 68 6.66 4.54 4.20
C LEU A 68 7.07 5.63 5.21
N PHE A 69 6.42 5.71 6.38
CA PHE A 69 6.81 6.63 7.44
C PHE A 69 8.19 6.30 8.00
N ARG A 70 8.52 5.03 8.18
CA ARG A 70 9.84 4.58 8.63
C ARG A 70 10.93 4.97 7.62
N LEU A 71 10.69 4.77 6.33
CA LEU A 71 11.60 5.18 5.26
C LEU A 71 11.73 6.71 5.18
N ALA A 72 10.65 7.46 5.30
CA ALA A 72 10.68 8.92 5.34
C ALA A 72 11.50 9.45 6.54
N GLY A 73 11.41 8.81 7.70
CA GLY A 73 12.21 9.16 8.88
C GLY A 73 13.67 8.75 8.79
N ALA A 74 14.01 7.75 7.99
CA ALA A 74 15.37 7.22 7.84
C ALA A 74 16.18 7.89 6.71
N GLN A 75 15.54 8.66 5.82
CA GLN A 75 16.23 9.33 4.72
C GLN A 75 17.09 10.52 5.21
N HIS A 76 18.16 10.84 4.46
CA HIS A 76 19.13 11.89 4.80
C HIS A 76 19.15 13.08 3.82
N LYS A 77 18.32 13.05 2.77
CA LYS A 77 18.29 14.10 1.71
C LYS A 77 17.61 15.39 2.17
N MET A 78 16.74 15.32 3.18
CA MET A 78 16.01 16.46 3.73
C MET A 78 15.79 16.28 5.25
N PRO A 79 15.47 17.35 5.99
CA PRO A 79 15.12 17.23 7.41
C PRO A 79 14.01 16.21 7.64
N LYS A 80 14.17 15.33 8.63
CA LYS A 80 13.21 14.23 8.93
C LYS A 80 11.78 14.73 9.09
N GLY A 81 11.59 15.86 9.79
CA GLY A 81 10.27 16.46 9.98
C GLY A 81 9.61 16.87 8.67
N LEU A 82 10.37 17.41 7.72
CA LEU A 82 9.85 17.81 6.40
C LEU A 82 9.46 16.58 5.56
N ALA A 83 10.24 15.50 5.60
CA ALA A 83 9.93 14.26 4.90
C ALA A 83 8.63 13.61 5.43
N VAL A 84 8.47 13.57 6.75
CA VAL A 84 7.26 13.06 7.40
C VAL A 84 6.06 13.95 7.09
N ALA A 85 6.22 15.28 7.14
CA ALA A 85 5.16 16.22 6.81
C ALA A 85 4.70 16.09 5.36
N ALA A 86 5.63 15.98 4.41
CA ALA A 86 5.31 15.78 3.00
C ALA A 86 4.53 14.48 2.77
N LEU A 87 4.97 13.37 3.38
CA LEU A 87 4.29 12.09 3.28
C LEU A 87 2.88 12.14 3.90
N THR A 88 2.74 12.79 5.05
CA THR A 88 1.46 12.98 5.73
C THR A 88 0.50 13.81 4.86
N THR A 89 0.98 14.92 4.31
CA THR A 89 0.18 15.79 3.44
C THR A 89 -0.29 15.04 2.20
N ALA A 90 0.61 14.29 1.53
CA ALA A 90 0.27 13.46 0.38
C ALA A 90 -0.75 12.37 0.76
N GLY A 91 -0.59 11.74 1.92
CA GLY A 91 -1.52 10.72 2.42
C GLY A 91 -2.92 11.28 2.69
N TYR A 92 -3.02 12.43 3.35
CA TYR A 92 -4.31 13.10 3.57
C TYR A 92 -4.94 13.59 2.27
N ALA A 93 -4.14 14.17 1.36
CA ALA A 93 -4.63 14.56 0.04
C ALA A 93 -5.23 13.35 -0.70
N GLY A 94 -4.53 12.20 -0.70
CA GLY A 94 -5.03 10.95 -1.29
C GLY A 94 -6.31 10.44 -0.61
N MET A 95 -6.40 10.53 0.71
CA MET A 95 -7.57 10.13 1.48
C MET A 95 -8.81 11.00 1.16
N LEU A 96 -8.63 12.30 0.99
CA LEU A 96 -9.72 13.22 0.65
C LEU A 96 -10.13 13.12 -0.82
N THR A 97 -9.15 13.06 -1.73
CA THR A 97 -9.41 13.05 -3.17
C THR A 97 -9.73 11.67 -3.72
N GLY A 98 -9.24 10.60 -3.08
CA GLY A 98 -9.40 9.23 -3.55
C GLY A 98 -10.85 8.80 -3.77
N PRO A 99 -11.73 8.89 -2.76
CA PRO A 99 -13.13 8.54 -2.91
C PRO A 99 -13.85 9.40 -3.96
N ALA A 100 -13.53 10.71 -4.02
CA ALA A 100 -14.09 11.62 -5.00
C ALA A 100 -13.65 11.27 -6.42
N ALA A 101 -12.37 10.96 -6.63
CA ALA A 101 -11.83 10.56 -7.92
C ALA A 101 -12.46 9.25 -8.41
N ILE A 102 -12.55 8.22 -7.54
CA ILE A 102 -13.21 6.95 -7.89
C ILE A 102 -14.70 7.16 -8.18
N GLY A 103 -15.39 7.98 -7.38
CA GLY A 103 -16.80 8.33 -7.62
C GLY A 103 -17.01 9.06 -8.95
N PHE A 104 -16.11 9.96 -9.32
CA PHE A 104 -16.16 10.67 -10.60
C PHE A 104 -15.86 9.73 -11.79
N LEU A 105 -14.79 8.92 -11.68
CA LEU A 105 -14.47 7.91 -12.70
C LEU A 105 -15.60 6.92 -12.90
N SER A 106 -16.23 6.45 -11.83
CA SER A 106 -17.29 5.46 -11.89
C SER A 106 -18.53 5.95 -12.65
N LYS A 107 -18.79 7.27 -12.66
CA LYS A 107 -19.87 7.87 -13.45
C LYS A 107 -19.60 7.82 -14.97
N GLY A 108 -18.31 7.94 -15.36
CA GLY A 108 -17.93 7.95 -16.78
C GLY A 108 -17.71 6.55 -17.36
N ILE A 109 -17.01 5.70 -16.65
CA ILE A 109 -16.55 4.40 -17.16
C ILE A 109 -17.13 3.19 -16.41
N GLY A 110 -17.98 3.43 -15.44
CA GLY A 110 -18.57 2.40 -14.57
C GLY A 110 -17.65 2.02 -13.39
N LEU A 111 -18.27 1.52 -12.33
CA LEU A 111 -17.59 1.21 -11.09
C LEU A 111 -16.52 0.11 -11.27
N HIS A 112 -16.81 -0.91 -12.04
CA HIS A 112 -15.88 -2.02 -12.33
C HIS A 112 -14.57 -1.52 -12.95
N ASN A 113 -14.66 -0.66 -13.97
CA ASN A 113 -13.47 -0.10 -14.63
C ASN A 113 -12.72 0.91 -13.75
N ALA A 114 -13.42 1.65 -12.90
CA ALA A 114 -12.79 2.53 -11.91
C ALA A 114 -11.94 1.75 -10.90
N PHE A 115 -12.38 0.54 -10.49
CA PHE A 115 -11.59 -0.34 -9.64
C PHE A 115 -10.39 -0.97 -10.38
N TRP A 116 -10.49 -1.25 -11.67
CA TRP A 116 -9.34 -1.66 -12.48
C TRP A 116 -8.28 -0.57 -12.55
N PHE A 117 -8.69 0.70 -12.65
CA PHE A 117 -7.77 1.83 -12.55
C PHE A 117 -7.08 1.89 -11.19
N LEU A 118 -7.83 1.66 -10.11
CA LEU A 118 -7.25 1.56 -8.76
C LEU A 118 -6.24 0.39 -8.65
N ALA A 119 -6.53 -0.76 -9.25
CA ALA A 119 -5.63 -1.90 -9.30
C ALA A 119 -4.33 -1.57 -10.04
N ALA A 120 -4.41 -0.83 -11.15
CA ALA A 120 -3.24 -0.36 -11.88
C ALA A 120 -2.38 0.60 -11.05
N LEU A 121 -3.00 1.53 -10.31
CA LEU A 121 -2.29 2.40 -9.37
C LEU A 121 -1.63 1.60 -8.24
N MET A 122 -2.32 0.59 -7.71
CA MET A 122 -1.79 -0.27 -6.66
C MET A 122 -0.59 -1.10 -7.14
N ALA A 123 -0.55 -1.49 -8.42
CA ALA A 123 0.60 -2.17 -9.03
C ALA A 123 1.87 -1.29 -9.04
N CYS A 124 1.73 0.03 -9.01
CA CYS A 124 2.87 0.93 -8.89
C CYS A 124 3.61 0.77 -7.54
N VAL A 125 2.90 0.40 -6.46
CA VAL A 125 3.49 0.26 -5.12
C VAL A 125 4.64 -0.75 -5.09
N PRO A 126 4.50 -2.02 -5.53
CA PRO A 126 5.60 -2.97 -5.55
C PRO A 126 6.69 -2.61 -6.56
N ILE A 127 6.35 -1.94 -7.66
CA ILE A 127 7.31 -1.52 -8.69
C ILE A 127 8.21 -0.41 -8.15
N PHE A 128 7.62 0.68 -7.65
CA PHE A 128 8.37 1.80 -7.09
C PHE A 128 9.01 1.46 -5.73
N GLY A 129 8.40 0.59 -4.92
CA GLY A 129 8.98 0.11 -3.68
C GLY A 129 10.33 -0.56 -3.86
N LYS A 130 10.54 -1.29 -4.96
CA LYS A 130 11.83 -1.85 -5.32
C LYS A 130 12.89 -0.77 -5.61
N HIS A 131 12.52 0.29 -6.32
CA HIS A 131 13.44 1.37 -6.65
C HIS A 131 13.81 2.24 -5.46
N VAL A 132 12.82 2.62 -4.66
CA VAL A 132 13.04 3.46 -3.46
C VAL A 132 13.91 2.73 -2.44
N SER A 133 13.61 1.48 -2.15
CA SER A 133 14.38 0.70 -1.17
C SER A 133 15.80 0.36 -1.65
N ALA A 134 16.05 0.23 -2.96
CA ALA A 134 17.38 0.00 -3.50
C ALA A 134 18.30 1.20 -3.28
N GLN A 135 17.79 2.42 -3.40
CA GLN A 135 18.57 3.63 -3.12
C GLN A 135 18.94 3.79 -1.65
N PHE A 136 18.07 3.32 -0.72
CA PHE A 136 18.38 3.36 0.70
C PHE A 136 19.50 2.38 1.09
N SER A 137 19.51 1.18 0.54
CA SER A 137 20.56 0.19 0.84
C SER A 137 21.94 0.54 0.28
N LEU A 138 22.00 1.33 -0.79
CA LEU A 138 23.27 1.84 -1.33
C LEU A 138 23.84 2.98 -0.47
N ASN A 139 22.98 3.79 0.12
CA ASN A 139 23.40 4.90 0.99
C ASN A 139 23.89 4.43 2.38
N GLU A 140 23.35 3.34 2.90
CA GLU A 140 23.83 2.73 4.17
C GLU A 140 25.22 2.07 4.03
N ARG A 141 25.61 1.67 2.81
CA ARG A 141 26.94 1.09 2.54
C ARG A 141 28.01 2.13 2.21
N ALA A 142 27.60 3.37 1.95
CA ALA A 142 28.50 4.45 1.55
C ALA A 142 28.84 5.45 2.68
N GLY A 143 28.21 5.31 3.85
CA GLY A 143 28.46 6.12 5.05
C GLY A 143 28.96 5.28 6.22
#